data_26d76b6f72d0aa9fe61cbf6502212aad
#
_entry.id   26d76b6f72d0aa9fe61cbf6502212aad
#
_cell.length_a   1.000
_cell.length_b   1.000
_cell.length_c   1.000
_cell.angle_alpha   90.00
_cell.angle_beta   90.00
_cell.angle_gamma   90.00
#
_symmetry.space_group_name_H-M   'P 1'
#
loop_
_entity.id
_entity.type
_entity.pdbx_description
1 polymer ?
#
loop_
_entity_poly.entity_id
_entity_poly.type
_entity_poly.pdbx_seq_one_letter_code
_entity_poly.pdbx_strand_id
1 'polypeptide(L)'
;LIAPSMERELRAALTEQANEGAIRNFALNLRPLLMQPPVRGHVTMGLDPGYSHGCKVAVVDPTGKVLDTAVVYPTFSKAKRAEAIETLRRLMDRYEVTHIALGNGTASRETEAMVCELLRQKHGAAYMIVSEAGAADYCATPLAAEEFPQYDVNLRSAVSIARRLQDPLAELVKIDPKAIGVGQYQHDVPEKQLDEALSGVVEDCVNAVGVDLNTASPSLLRRVAGLNATTAKNIVAYREEHGAFTARRQVLKVPKLGQRAYEQAAGFLRVPESPQVLDHTGVHPESYAAAETLLGLCGYRLADVGALTELPARLEAYGPARAAEACGIGMPTLRDIVRELCKPGRDPRDELPQPALRTDVLELKDLKPGMVLTGTVRNVIDFGVFVDIGVHQDGLVHISQVCNKFIKHPSEAVSVGDIVRVAVLEVDEKRKRISLTMRGVPGDGETGPDCQKTAR
;
A
#
# COMPACT_ATOMS: atom_id res chain seq x y z
N LEU A 1 -25.25 48.45 0.39
CA LEU A 1 -24.63 47.78 -0.73
C LEU A 1 -23.24 47.20 -0.42
N ILE A 2 -22.38 47.94 0.31
CA ILE A 2 -20.99 47.52 0.62
C ILE A 2 -20.94 46.34 1.58
N ALA A 3 -21.66 46.41 2.74
CA ALA A 3 -21.60 45.39 3.76
C ALA A 3 -21.99 43.97 3.26
N PRO A 4 -23.07 43.77 2.50
CA PRO A 4 -23.40 42.45 1.94
C PRO A 4 -22.41 41.96 0.90
N SER A 5 -21.74 42.88 0.19
CA SER A 5 -20.66 42.49 -0.76
C SER A 5 -19.42 42.02 -0.03
N MET A 6 -18.97 42.72 0.99
CA MET A 6 -17.84 42.33 1.83
C MET A 6 -18.10 41.01 2.57
N GLU A 7 -19.35 40.83 3.11
CA GLU A 7 -19.71 39.58 3.76
C GLU A 7 -19.60 38.38 2.78
N ARG A 8 -20.09 38.52 1.55
CA ARG A 8 -19.96 37.48 0.52
C ARG A 8 -18.52 37.19 0.16
N GLU A 9 -17.69 38.22 -0.01
CA GLU A 9 -16.26 38.05 -0.30
C GLU A 9 -15.52 37.36 0.84
N LEU A 10 -15.78 37.75 2.10
CA LEU A 10 -15.19 37.11 3.25
C LEU A 10 -15.62 35.63 3.39
N ARG A 11 -16.91 35.35 3.20
CA ARG A 11 -17.42 33.96 3.22
C ARG A 11 -16.80 33.14 2.10
N ALA A 12 -16.70 33.68 0.87
CA ALA A 12 -16.06 33.01 -0.24
C ALA A 12 -14.59 32.70 0.04
N ALA A 13 -13.82 33.67 0.53
CA ALA A 13 -12.41 33.49 0.88
C ALA A 13 -12.23 32.44 2.00
N LEU A 14 -13.05 32.47 3.04
CA LEU A 14 -13.02 31.46 4.12
C LEU A 14 -13.39 30.06 3.61
N THR A 15 -14.39 29.96 2.73
CA THR A 15 -14.79 28.68 2.13
C THR A 15 -13.67 28.13 1.24
N GLU A 16 -13.03 28.97 0.44
CA GLU A 16 -11.89 28.57 -0.41
C GLU A 16 -10.74 28.03 0.45
N GLN A 17 -10.35 28.76 1.48
CA GLN A 17 -9.30 28.33 2.41
C GLN A 17 -9.66 27.01 3.13
N ALA A 18 -10.91 26.84 3.53
CA ALA A 18 -11.39 25.60 4.16
C ALA A 18 -11.33 24.43 3.16
N ASN A 19 -11.76 24.64 1.92
CA ASN A 19 -11.70 23.62 0.86
C ASN A 19 -10.27 23.19 0.57
N GLU A 20 -9.32 24.13 0.43
CA GLU A 20 -7.90 23.81 0.23
C GLU A 20 -7.33 22.99 1.38
N GLY A 21 -7.66 23.36 2.64
CA GLY A 21 -7.24 22.63 3.82
C GLY A 21 -7.81 21.21 3.86
N ALA A 22 -9.10 21.06 3.56
CA ALA A 22 -9.77 19.75 3.50
C ALA A 22 -9.19 18.85 2.41
N ILE A 23 -9.03 19.36 1.19
CA ILE A 23 -8.46 18.61 0.06
C ILE A 23 -7.02 18.16 0.37
N ARG A 24 -6.21 19.03 1.00
CA ARG A 24 -4.87 18.66 1.46
C ARG A 24 -4.91 17.50 2.45
N ASN A 25 -5.82 17.51 3.40
CA ASN A 25 -5.98 16.42 4.36
C ASN A 25 -6.43 15.13 3.68
N PHE A 26 -7.35 15.19 2.71
CA PHE A 26 -7.78 14.02 1.94
C PHE A 26 -6.61 13.42 1.14
N ALA A 27 -5.79 14.25 0.52
CA ALA A 27 -4.58 13.82 -0.16
C ALA A 27 -3.57 13.14 0.78
N LEU A 28 -3.38 13.68 1.98
CA LEU A 28 -2.53 13.09 3.02
C LEU A 28 -3.07 11.74 3.51
N ASN A 29 -4.39 11.56 3.60
CA ASN A 29 -5.02 10.30 4.00
C ASN A 29 -4.92 9.21 2.92
N LEU A 30 -4.93 9.59 1.64
CA LEU A 30 -4.85 8.63 0.54
C LEU A 30 -3.48 7.95 0.45
N ARG A 31 -2.39 8.72 0.62
CA ARG A 31 -1.02 8.21 0.43
C ARG A 31 -0.70 6.97 1.27
N PRO A 32 -0.96 6.92 2.59
CA PRO A 32 -0.71 5.72 3.40
C PRO A 32 -1.50 4.50 2.95
N LEU A 33 -2.72 4.68 2.41
CA LEU A 33 -3.53 3.57 1.90
C LEU A 33 -2.92 2.96 0.65
N LEU A 34 -2.39 3.78 -0.25
CA LEU A 34 -1.72 3.34 -1.48
C LEU A 34 -0.36 2.73 -1.21
N MET A 35 0.37 3.26 -0.23
CA MET A 35 1.74 2.88 0.10
C MET A 35 1.84 1.78 1.17
N GLN A 36 0.77 1.05 1.43
CA GLN A 36 0.82 -0.12 2.31
C GLN A 36 1.79 -1.18 1.75
N PRO A 37 2.60 -1.82 2.63
CA PRO A 37 3.51 -2.88 2.21
C PRO A 37 2.77 -4.05 1.56
N PRO A 38 3.21 -4.52 0.40
CA PRO A 38 2.61 -5.66 -0.28
C PRO A 38 3.02 -6.98 0.38
N VAL A 39 2.13 -7.98 0.34
CA VAL A 39 2.39 -9.36 0.76
C VAL A 39 2.46 -10.23 -0.50
N ARG A 40 3.63 -10.22 -1.15
CA ARG A 40 3.85 -10.85 -2.45
C ARG A 40 4.26 -12.32 -2.34
N GLY A 41 4.11 -13.04 -3.45
CA GLY A 41 4.67 -14.40 -3.59
C GLY A 41 3.82 -15.51 -2.97
N HIS A 42 2.59 -15.22 -2.55
CA HIS A 42 1.71 -16.18 -1.89
C HIS A 42 0.40 -16.40 -2.64
N VAL A 43 -0.07 -17.66 -2.63
CA VAL A 43 -1.44 -17.95 -3.04
C VAL A 43 -2.37 -17.38 -1.97
N THR A 44 -3.27 -16.52 -2.39
CA THR A 44 -4.13 -15.74 -1.49
C THR A 44 -5.61 -16.04 -1.75
N MET A 45 -6.36 -16.26 -0.68
CA MET A 45 -7.82 -16.38 -0.72
C MET A 45 -8.44 -15.05 -0.30
N GLY A 46 -9.25 -14.45 -1.15
CA GLY A 46 -10.06 -13.27 -0.83
C GLY A 46 -11.45 -13.65 -0.39
N LEU A 47 -11.92 -13.05 0.68
CA LEU A 47 -13.26 -13.22 1.22
C LEU A 47 -13.98 -11.88 1.23
N ASP A 48 -15.10 -11.80 0.53
CA ASP A 48 -16.01 -10.65 0.53
C ASP A 48 -17.27 -11.03 1.33
N PRO A 49 -17.35 -10.60 2.60
CA PRO A 49 -18.42 -10.98 3.51
C PRO A 49 -19.78 -10.42 3.10
N GLY A 50 -20.87 -11.15 3.37
CA GLY A 50 -22.23 -10.65 3.15
C GLY A 50 -23.26 -11.57 3.80
N TYR A 51 -24.35 -10.97 4.31
CA TYR A 51 -25.45 -11.74 4.90
C TYR A 51 -26.34 -12.39 3.84
N SER A 52 -27.00 -11.60 3.00
CA SER A 52 -28.07 -12.06 2.10
C SER A 52 -27.53 -12.92 0.95
N HIS A 53 -26.44 -12.53 0.35
CA HIS A 53 -25.86 -13.17 -0.84
C HIS A 53 -24.65 -14.06 -0.52
N GLY A 54 -24.44 -14.34 0.78
CA GLY A 54 -23.32 -15.13 1.24
C GLY A 54 -21.97 -14.43 1.15
N CYS A 55 -20.93 -15.08 1.62
CA CYS A 55 -19.55 -14.66 1.49
C CYS A 55 -19.00 -15.17 0.15
N LYS A 56 -18.51 -14.26 -0.70
CA LYS A 56 -17.86 -14.60 -1.96
C LYS A 56 -16.40 -14.90 -1.69
N VAL A 57 -15.91 -15.91 -2.37
CA VAL A 57 -14.56 -16.45 -2.20
C VAL A 57 -13.86 -16.46 -3.54
N ALA A 58 -12.63 -15.98 -3.58
CA ALA A 58 -11.75 -16.12 -4.73
C ALA A 58 -10.36 -16.55 -4.28
N VAL A 59 -9.76 -17.49 -4.99
CA VAL A 59 -8.37 -17.89 -4.80
C VAL A 59 -7.55 -17.35 -5.95
N VAL A 60 -6.49 -16.62 -5.64
CA VAL A 60 -5.56 -16.07 -6.64
C VAL A 60 -4.15 -16.61 -6.42
N ASP A 61 -3.44 -16.84 -7.52
CA ASP A 61 -2.04 -17.24 -7.48
C ASP A 61 -1.12 -16.07 -7.08
N PRO A 62 0.20 -16.28 -6.89
CA PRO A 62 1.13 -15.21 -6.53
C PRO A 62 1.19 -14.03 -7.51
N THR A 63 0.70 -14.21 -8.75
CA THR A 63 0.65 -13.16 -9.79
C THR A 63 -0.69 -12.42 -9.81
N GLY A 64 -1.65 -12.83 -8.97
CA GLY A 64 -3.00 -12.29 -8.93
C GLY A 64 -3.98 -12.90 -9.95
N LYS A 65 -3.59 -13.99 -10.65
CA LYS A 65 -4.48 -14.73 -11.55
C LYS A 65 -5.48 -15.54 -10.73
N VAL A 66 -6.75 -15.50 -11.11
CA VAL A 66 -7.80 -16.27 -10.45
C VAL A 66 -7.65 -17.75 -10.76
N LEU A 67 -7.57 -18.57 -9.71
CA LEU A 67 -7.49 -20.03 -9.77
C LEU A 67 -8.86 -20.70 -9.59
N ASP A 68 -9.65 -20.19 -8.62
CA ASP A 68 -10.98 -20.74 -8.31
C ASP A 68 -11.85 -19.69 -7.62
N THR A 69 -13.16 -19.92 -7.61
CA THR A 69 -14.15 -19.06 -6.94
C THR A 69 -15.23 -19.91 -6.30
N ALA A 70 -15.83 -19.41 -5.21
CA ALA A 70 -16.96 -20.04 -4.54
C ALA A 70 -17.85 -19.01 -3.85
N VAL A 71 -19.03 -19.42 -3.44
CA VAL A 71 -19.91 -18.66 -2.54
C VAL A 71 -20.27 -19.56 -1.36
N VAL A 72 -20.07 -19.04 -0.15
CA VAL A 72 -20.37 -19.76 1.08
C VAL A 72 -21.30 -18.95 1.99
N TYR A 73 -22.05 -19.62 2.87
CA TYR A 73 -23.09 -19.01 3.68
C TYR A 73 -22.87 -19.22 5.19
N PRO A 74 -21.82 -18.61 5.78
CA PRO A 74 -21.44 -18.88 7.16
C PRO A 74 -22.43 -18.38 8.20
N THR A 75 -23.33 -17.46 7.84
CA THR A 75 -24.26 -16.78 8.75
C THR A 75 -25.67 -17.36 8.74
N PHE A 76 -26.01 -18.27 7.83
CA PHE A 76 -27.40 -18.78 7.67
C PHE A 76 -27.79 -19.82 8.72
N SER A 77 -26.91 -20.76 9.03
CA SER A 77 -27.13 -21.81 10.03
C SER A 77 -25.80 -22.48 10.44
N LYS A 78 -25.82 -23.22 11.56
CA LYS A 78 -24.65 -24.02 11.97
C LYS A 78 -24.22 -25.03 10.89
N ALA A 79 -25.17 -25.66 10.21
CA ALA A 79 -24.90 -26.62 9.15
C ALA A 79 -24.25 -25.90 7.93
N LYS A 80 -24.77 -24.76 7.53
CA LYS A 80 -24.20 -23.96 6.44
C LYS A 80 -22.82 -23.41 6.79
N ARG A 81 -22.58 -23.05 8.05
CA ARG A 81 -21.25 -22.67 8.54
C ARG A 81 -20.24 -23.81 8.43
N ALA A 82 -20.62 -25.02 8.83
CA ALA A 82 -19.76 -26.21 8.70
C ALA A 82 -19.45 -26.53 7.23
N GLU A 83 -20.46 -26.45 6.34
CA GLU A 83 -20.28 -26.58 4.89
C GLU A 83 -19.32 -25.50 4.33
N ALA A 84 -19.43 -24.26 4.80
CA ALA A 84 -18.55 -23.17 4.42
C ALA A 84 -17.10 -23.47 4.83
N ILE A 85 -16.85 -23.87 6.07
CA ILE A 85 -15.51 -24.23 6.57
C ILE A 85 -14.91 -25.37 5.73
N GLU A 86 -15.69 -26.41 5.43
CA GLU A 86 -15.22 -27.54 4.62
C GLU A 86 -14.90 -27.11 3.17
N THR A 87 -15.70 -26.21 2.59
CA THR A 87 -15.44 -25.66 1.25
C THR A 87 -14.14 -24.86 1.23
N LEU A 88 -13.95 -23.97 2.22
CA LEU A 88 -12.71 -23.18 2.32
C LEU A 88 -11.50 -24.09 2.57
N ARG A 89 -11.61 -25.09 3.45
CA ARG A 89 -10.54 -26.07 3.72
C ARG A 89 -10.11 -26.78 2.45
N ARG A 90 -11.07 -27.26 1.66
CA ARG A 90 -10.80 -27.93 0.38
C ARG A 90 -10.10 -27.03 -0.62
N LEU A 91 -10.49 -25.76 -0.72
CA LEU A 91 -9.82 -24.77 -1.58
C LEU A 91 -8.40 -24.50 -1.09
N MET A 92 -8.20 -24.35 0.23
CA MET A 92 -6.87 -24.15 0.82
C MET A 92 -5.96 -25.35 0.57
N ASP A 93 -6.46 -26.58 0.70
CA ASP A 93 -5.69 -27.79 0.45
C ASP A 93 -5.33 -27.94 -1.03
N ARG A 94 -6.28 -27.66 -1.93
CA ARG A 94 -6.10 -27.81 -3.37
C ARG A 94 -5.07 -26.84 -3.96
N TYR A 95 -5.07 -25.60 -3.46
CA TYR A 95 -4.24 -24.53 -4.04
C TYR A 95 -3.10 -24.09 -3.12
N GLU A 96 -2.88 -24.78 -2.02
CA GLU A 96 -1.83 -24.46 -1.04
C GLU A 96 -1.92 -23.02 -0.53
N VAL A 97 -3.14 -22.55 -0.24
CA VAL A 97 -3.40 -21.18 0.23
C VAL A 97 -2.72 -20.95 1.58
N THR A 98 -1.87 -19.95 1.65
CA THR A 98 -1.15 -19.56 2.86
C THR A 98 -1.63 -18.24 3.45
N HIS A 99 -2.35 -17.43 2.67
CA HIS A 99 -2.82 -16.11 3.08
C HIS A 99 -4.31 -15.93 2.78
N ILE A 100 -5.02 -15.33 3.72
CA ILE A 100 -6.44 -15.00 3.58
C ILE A 100 -6.61 -13.50 3.73
N ALA A 101 -7.19 -12.85 2.73
CA ALA A 101 -7.61 -11.46 2.76
C ALA A 101 -9.11 -11.41 3.07
N LEU A 102 -9.49 -10.84 4.20
CA LEU A 102 -10.88 -10.72 4.65
C LEU A 102 -11.35 -9.27 4.50
N GLY A 103 -12.37 -9.03 3.70
CA GLY A 103 -13.02 -7.72 3.60
C GLY A 103 -13.63 -7.26 4.92
N ASN A 104 -13.60 -5.96 5.17
CA ASN A 104 -14.05 -5.34 6.43
C ASN A 104 -15.52 -4.85 6.41
N GLY A 105 -16.31 -5.29 5.45
CA GLY A 105 -17.70 -4.87 5.31
C GLY A 105 -18.69 -5.62 6.18
N THR A 106 -19.93 -5.65 5.69
CA THR A 106 -21.05 -6.29 6.38
C THR A 106 -20.79 -7.79 6.60
N ALA A 107 -21.07 -8.32 7.79
CA ALA A 107 -20.81 -9.73 8.20
C ALA A 107 -19.31 -10.09 8.31
N SER A 108 -18.40 -9.12 8.34
CA SER A 108 -16.96 -9.38 8.47
C SER A 108 -16.60 -10.11 9.78
N ARG A 109 -17.26 -9.77 10.89
CA ARG A 109 -17.01 -10.40 12.20
C ARG A 109 -17.37 -11.88 12.24
N GLU A 110 -18.52 -12.24 11.69
CA GLU A 110 -18.98 -13.63 11.61
C GLU A 110 -18.09 -14.44 10.67
N THR A 111 -17.66 -13.80 9.57
CA THR A 111 -16.73 -14.43 8.63
C THR A 111 -15.34 -14.58 9.24
N GLU A 112 -14.85 -13.58 10.00
CA GLU A 112 -13.59 -13.67 10.74
C GLU A 112 -13.62 -14.82 11.76
N ALA A 113 -14.69 -14.94 12.53
CA ALA A 113 -14.87 -16.04 13.47
C ALA A 113 -14.84 -17.42 12.77
N MET A 114 -15.41 -17.53 11.57
CA MET A 114 -15.32 -18.72 10.74
C MET A 114 -13.88 -19.00 10.27
N VAL A 115 -13.17 -17.98 9.80
CA VAL A 115 -11.76 -18.09 9.36
C VAL A 115 -10.88 -18.58 10.51
N CYS A 116 -11.07 -18.05 11.72
CA CYS A 116 -10.31 -18.48 12.89
C CYS A 116 -10.60 -19.94 13.29
N GLU A 117 -11.86 -20.37 13.18
CA GLU A 117 -12.22 -21.77 13.38
C GLU A 117 -11.53 -22.67 12.34
N LEU A 118 -11.48 -22.25 11.07
CA LEU A 118 -10.77 -22.93 10.00
C LEU A 118 -9.27 -23.03 10.28
N LEU A 119 -8.63 -21.92 10.69
CA LEU A 119 -7.18 -21.86 10.94
C LEU A 119 -6.74 -22.67 12.16
N ARG A 120 -7.59 -22.83 13.18
CA ARG A 120 -7.34 -23.75 14.30
C ARG A 120 -7.26 -25.21 13.85
N GLN A 121 -7.99 -25.57 12.80
CA GLN A 121 -7.97 -26.92 12.22
C GLN A 121 -6.82 -27.09 11.21
N LYS A 122 -6.36 -26.00 10.61
CA LYS A 122 -5.30 -26.01 9.59
C LYS A 122 -4.20 -25.01 9.93
N HIS A 123 -3.06 -25.52 10.38
CA HIS A 123 -1.88 -24.71 10.67
C HIS A 123 -1.14 -24.27 9.39
N GLY A 124 -0.43 -23.16 9.46
CA GLY A 124 0.44 -22.70 8.37
C GLY A 124 -0.15 -21.65 7.43
N ALA A 125 -1.39 -21.20 7.71
CA ALA A 125 -1.97 -20.04 7.00
C ALA A 125 -2.27 -18.91 7.99
N ALA A 126 -2.30 -17.69 7.46
CA ALA A 126 -2.62 -16.49 8.23
C ALA A 126 -3.62 -15.62 7.48
N TYR A 127 -4.33 -14.75 8.20
CA TYR A 127 -5.30 -13.83 7.60
C TYR A 127 -5.00 -12.37 7.95
N MET A 128 -5.52 -11.48 7.14
CA MET A 128 -5.53 -10.05 7.38
C MET A 128 -6.89 -9.45 6.99
N ILE A 129 -7.36 -8.50 7.78
CA ILE A 129 -8.52 -7.70 7.41
C ILE A 129 -8.06 -6.63 6.42
N VAL A 130 -8.72 -6.61 5.27
CA VAL A 130 -8.42 -5.71 4.15
C VAL A 130 -9.61 -4.78 3.93
N SER A 131 -9.35 -3.50 3.70
CA SER A 131 -10.42 -2.56 3.35
C SER A 131 -11.04 -2.94 2.01
N GLU A 132 -12.36 -3.07 1.97
CA GLU A 132 -13.14 -3.30 0.73
C GLU A 132 -13.63 -2.01 0.09
N ALA A 133 -13.28 -0.83 0.64
CA ALA A 133 -13.72 0.46 0.15
C ALA A 133 -13.49 0.59 -1.37
N GLY A 134 -14.50 1.04 -2.11
CA GLY A 134 -14.48 1.16 -3.56
C GLY A 134 -14.42 -0.15 -4.36
N ALA A 135 -14.41 -1.33 -3.72
CA ALA A 135 -14.40 -2.60 -4.45
C ALA A 135 -15.69 -2.81 -5.25
N ALA A 136 -16.84 -2.47 -4.66
CA ALA A 136 -18.12 -2.57 -5.33
C ALA A 136 -18.20 -1.61 -6.54
N ASP A 137 -17.73 -0.38 -6.38
CA ASP A 137 -17.69 0.61 -7.46
C ASP A 137 -16.82 0.13 -8.62
N TYR A 138 -15.60 -0.36 -8.32
CA TYR A 138 -14.71 -0.96 -9.34
C TYR A 138 -15.36 -2.14 -10.05
N CYS A 139 -15.99 -3.06 -9.34
CA CYS A 139 -16.59 -4.27 -9.90
C CYS A 139 -17.71 -3.97 -10.92
N ALA A 140 -18.38 -2.83 -10.78
CA ALA A 140 -19.41 -2.35 -11.69
C ALA A 140 -18.85 -1.65 -12.94
N THR A 141 -17.54 -1.36 -13.00
CA THR A 141 -16.94 -0.64 -14.12
C THR A 141 -16.77 -1.52 -15.37
N PRO A 142 -16.74 -0.91 -16.57
CA PRO A 142 -16.37 -1.61 -17.80
C PRO A 142 -14.99 -2.25 -17.72
N LEU A 143 -14.03 -1.61 -17.00
CA LEU A 143 -12.69 -2.14 -16.81
C LEU A 143 -12.71 -3.51 -16.10
N ALA A 144 -13.51 -3.65 -15.05
CA ALA A 144 -13.66 -4.92 -14.35
C ALA A 144 -14.38 -5.97 -15.22
N ALA A 145 -15.32 -5.54 -16.05
CA ALA A 145 -16.01 -6.42 -17.00
C ALA A 145 -15.04 -6.93 -18.10
N GLU A 146 -14.14 -6.09 -18.59
CA GLU A 146 -13.10 -6.49 -19.54
C GLU A 146 -12.08 -7.45 -18.91
N GLU A 147 -11.70 -7.19 -17.65
CA GLU A 147 -10.71 -8.00 -16.92
C GLU A 147 -11.29 -9.38 -16.52
N PHE A 148 -12.58 -9.45 -16.19
CA PHE A 148 -13.25 -10.65 -15.69
C PHE A 148 -14.58 -10.91 -16.39
N PRO A 149 -14.59 -11.18 -17.72
CA PRO A 149 -15.82 -11.40 -18.46
C PRO A 149 -16.60 -12.65 -18.02
N GLN A 150 -15.91 -13.62 -17.41
CA GLN A 150 -16.49 -14.89 -16.96
C GLN A 150 -17.08 -14.84 -15.54
N TYR A 151 -16.81 -13.77 -14.77
CA TYR A 151 -17.28 -13.65 -13.38
C TYR A 151 -18.35 -12.57 -13.27
N ASP A 152 -19.34 -12.85 -12.43
CA ASP A 152 -20.32 -11.83 -12.08
C ASP A 152 -19.72 -10.71 -11.22
N VAL A 153 -20.46 -9.61 -11.09
CA VAL A 153 -20.02 -8.42 -10.35
C VAL A 153 -19.64 -8.77 -8.90
N ASN A 154 -20.36 -9.71 -8.28
CA ASN A 154 -20.16 -10.04 -6.88
C ASN A 154 -18.86 -10.85 -6.64
N LEU A 155 -18.47 -11.73 -7.57
CA LEU A 155 -17.24 -12.51 -7.44
C LEU A 155 -15.98 -11.66 -7.69
N ARG A 156 -16.08 -10.61 -8.49
CA ARG A 156 -14.98 -9.71 -8.76
C ARG A 156 -14.47 -8.98 -7.51
N SER A 157 -15.36 -8.68 -6.55
CA SER A 157 -14.96 -8.03 -5.29
C SER A 157 -14.04 -8.91 -4.45
N ALA A 158 -14.31 -10.21 -4.35
CA ALA A 158 -13.44 -11.14 -3.65
C ALA A 158 -12.04 -11.24 -4.29
N VAL A 159 -11.97 -11.18 -5.63
CA VAL A 159 -10.69 -11.11 -6.36
C VAL A 159 -9.93 -9.83 -6.01
N SER A 160 -10.62 -8.68 -6.04
CA SER A 160 -10.02 -7.39 -5.68
C SER A 160 -9.49 -7.39 -4.25
N ILE A 161 -10.24 -7.92 -3.29
CA ILE A 161 -9.81 -8.04 -1.88
C ILE A 161 -8.55 -8.90 -1.75
N ALA A 162 -8.48 -10.05 -2.45
CA ALA A 162 -7.28 -10.90 -2.45
C ALA A 162 -6.04 -10.15 -3.00
N ARG A 163 -6.21 -9.46 -4.13
CA ARG A 163 -5.13 -8.70 -4.78
C ARG A 163 -4.68 -7.48 -3.98
N ARG A 164 -5.57 -6.86 -3.19
CA ARG A 164 -5.20 -5.76 -2.29
C ARG A 164 -4.25 -6.19 -1.18
N LEU A 165 -4.31 -7.46 -0.75
CA LEU A 165 -3.32 -7.99 0.18
C LEU A 165 -1.97 -8.22 -0.53
N GLN A 166 -2.00 -8.73 -1.76
CA GLN A 166 -0.80 -9.01 -2.53
C GLN A 166 -0.04 -7.76 -2.93
N ASP A 167 -0.72 -6.77 -3.49
CA ASP A 167 -0.17 -5.44 -3.82
C ASP A 167 -1.28 -4.38 -3.80
N PRO A 168 -1.42 -3.63 -2.69
CA PRO A 168 -2.45 -2.61 -2.54
C PRO A 168 -2.42 -1.55 -3.65
N LEU A 169 -1.24 -1.03 -3.99
CA LEU A 169 -1.10 0.01 -5.00
C LEU A 169 -1.55 -0.47 -6.38
N ALA A 170 -1.10 -1.65 -6.80
CA ALA A 170 -1.43 -2.21 -8.11
C ALA A 170 -2.93 -2.42 -8.31
N GLU A 171 -3.67 -2.72 -7.24
CA GLU A 171 -5.11 -2.89 -7.29
C GLU A 171 -5.87 -1.57 -7.11
N LEU A 172 -5.48 -0.74 -6.13
CA LEU A 172 -6.18 0.51 -5.81
C LEU A 172 -6.09 1.56 -6.93
N VAL A 173 -5.08 1.53 -7.78
CA VAL A 173 -5.01 2.42 -8.96
C VAL A 173 -6.14 2.22 -9.98
N LYS A 174 -6.85 1.09 -9.92
CA LYS A 174 -8.01 0.78 -10.76
C LYS A 174 -9.29 1.47 -10.27
N ILE A 175 -9.30 1.92 -9.02
CA ILE A 175 -10.45 2.48 -8.32
C ILE A 175 -10.38 4.00 -8.36
N ASP A 176 -11.53 4.66 -8.47
CA ASP A 176 -11.61 6.10 -8.26
C ASP A 176 -11.16 6.42 -6.83
N PRO A 177 -10.14 7.26 -6.63
CA PRO A 177 -9.65 7.59 -5.29
C PRO A 177 -10.73 8.11 -4.34
N LYS A 178 -11.77 8.76 -4.86
CA LYS A 178 -12.92 9.22 -4.07
C LYS A 178 -13.73 8.05 -3.47
N ALA A 179 -13.79 6.92 -4.16
CA ALA A 179 -14.48 5.72 -3.67
C ALA A 179 -13.70 4.96 -2.57
N ILE A 180 -12.41 5.24 -2.39
CA ILE A 180 -11.58 4.64 -1.34
C ILE A 180 -11.96 5.17 0.04
N GLY A 181 -12.60 6.36 0.13
CA GLY A 181 -13.03 6.93 1.39
C GLY A 181 -11.88 7.61 2.16
N VAL A 182 -11.38 8.72 1.63
CA VAL A 182 -10.22 9.45 2.17
C VAL A 182 -10.60 10.47 3.27
N GLY A 183 -11.88 10.70 3.50
CA GLY A 183 -12.35 11.58 4.57
C GLY A 183 -13.86 11.79 4.55
N GLN A 184 -14.38 12.26 5.70
CA GLN A 184 -15.77 12.68 5.79
C GLN A 184 -15.98 13.98 5.02
N TYR A 185 -17.19 14.16 4.46
CA TYR A 185 -17.59 15.37 3.72
C TYR A 185 -16.75 15.68 2.48
N GLN A 186 -16.11 14.68 1.89
CA GLN A 186 -15.31 14.88 0.67
C GLN A 186 -16.15 15.37 -0.54
N HIS A 187 -17.47 15.19 -0.52
CA HIS A 187 -18.40 15.69 -1.54
C HIS A 187 -18.84 17.15 -1.29
N ASP A 188 -18.45 17.76 -0.18
CA ASP A 188 -18.74 19.17 0.11
C ASP A 188 -17.67 20.13 -0.46
N VAL A 189 -16.56 19.59 -0.95
CA VAL A 189 -15.48 20.36 -1.61
C VAL A 189 -15.63 20.35 -3.13
N PRO A 190 -15.00 21.31 -3.87
CA PRO A 190 -15.05 21.34 -5.32
C PRO A 190 -14.48 20.06 -5.94
N GLU A 191 -15.31 19.31 -6.65
CA GLU A 191 -14.99 17.98 -7.19
C GLU A 191 -13.73 17.98 -8.07
N LYS A 192 -13.60 18.96 -8.97
CA LYS A 192 -12.45 19.05 -9.86
C LYS A 192 -11.13 19.22 -9.13
N GLN A 193 -11.09 20.06 -8.10
CA GLN A 193 -9.89 20.28 -7.29
C GLN A 193 -9.53 19.03 -6.49
N LEU A 194 -10.55 18.33 -5.95
CA LEU A 194 -10.36 17.06 -5.27
C LEU A 194 -9.79 16.00 -6.21
N ASP A 195 -10.37 15.85 -7.41
CA ASP A 195 -9.90 14.88 -8.42
C ASP A 195 -8.44 15.14 -8.83
N GLU A 196 -8.09 16.39 -9.08
CA GLU A 196 -6.71 16.76 -9.43
C GLU A 196 -5.73 16.44 -8.30
N ALA A 197 -6.07 16.79 -7.06
CA ALA A 197 -5.24 16.53 -5.89
C ALA A 197 -5.05 15.02 -5.63
N LEU A 198 -6.14 14.23 -5.64
CA LEU A 198 -6.08 12.79 -5.40
C LEU A 198 -5.38 12.05 -6.54
N SER A 199 -5.63 12.45 -7.80
CA SER A 199 -4.90 11.87 -8.95
C SER A 199 -3.41 12.14 -8.87
N GLY A 200 -2.99 13.33 -8.45
CA GLY A 200 -1.59 13.66 -8.22
C GLY A 200 -0.95 12.74 -7.17
N VAL A 201 -1.63 12.47 -6.06
CA VAL A 201 -1.13 11.51 -5.04
C VAL A 201 -0.96 10.11 -5.61
N VAL A 202 -1.91 9.62 -6.42
CA VAL A 202 -1.80 8.30 -7.05
C VAL A 202 -0.58 8.24 -7.98
N GLU A 203 -0.40 9.25 -8.82
CA GLU A 203 0.74 9.35 -9.74
C GLU A 203 2.07 9.41 -8.98
N ASP A 204 2.17 10.23 -7.94
CA ASP A 204 3.35 10.31 -7.09
C ASP A 204 3.71 8.97 -6.44
N CYS A 205 2.71 8.24 -5.93
CA CYS A 205 2.92 6.92 -5.34
C CYS A 205 3.42 5.90 -6.37
N VAL A 206 2.81 5.87 -7.55
CA VAL A 206 3.20 4.95 -8.64
C VAL A 206 4.61 5.25 -9.12
N ASN A 207 4.94 6.52 -9.32
CA ASN A 207 6.27 6.92 -9.76
C ASN A 207 7.34 6.68 -8.68
N ALA A 208 7.01 6.85 -7.40
CA ALA A 208 7.92 6.57 -6.29
C ALA A 208 8.27 5.08 -6.17
N VAL A 209 7.31 4.20 -6.43
CA VAL A 209 7.52 2.74 -6.41
C VAL A 209 8.23 2.26 -7.67
N GLY A 210 7.92 2.86 -8.81
CA GLY A 210 8.33 2.38 -10.13
C GLY A 210 7.45 1.24 -10.64
N VAL A 211 7.50 0.99 -11.94
CA VAL A 211 6.58 0.09 -12.62
C VAL A 211 7.35 -0.89 -13.51
N ASP A 212 7.14 -2.18 -13.27
CA ASP A 212 7.67 -3.24 -14.13
C ASP A 212 6.88 -3.33 -15.43
N LEU A 213 7.56 -3.16 -16.56
CA LEU A 213 6.98 -3.20 -17.92
C LEU A 213 6.34 -4.54 -18.25
N ASN A 214 6.87 -5.63 -17.69
CA ASN A 214 6.46 -6.98 -18.03
C ASN A 214 5.24 -7.48 -17.24
N THR A 215 4.99 -6.90 -16.05
CA THR A 215 3.92 -7.36 -15.16
C THR A 215 2.80 -6.35 -14.97
N ALA A 216 3.07 -5.05 -15.20
CA ALA A 216 2.11 -3.99 -14.92
C ALA A 216 0.84 -4.05 -15.78
N SER A 217 -0.30 -3.72 -15.15
CA SER A 217 -1.57 -3.53 -15.83
C SER A 217 -1.61 -2.20 -16.60
N PRO A 218 -2.50 -2.06 -17.60
CA PRO A 218 -2.70 -0.77 -18.27
C PRO A 218 -3.11 0.34 -17.29
N SER A 219 -3.85 -0.01 -16.24
CA SER A 219 -4.29 0.92 -15.20
C SER A 219 -3.13 1.48 -14.37
N LEU A 220 -2.13 0.65 -14.09
CA LEU A 220 -0.91 1.07 -13.39
C LEU A 220 -0.02 1.91 -14.34
N LEU A 221 0.22 1.43 -15.56
CA LEU A 221 1.07 2.10 -16.55
C LEU A 221 0.59 3.51 -16.90
N ARG A 222 -0.73 3.73 -17.01
CA ARG A 222 -1.28 5.07 -17.32
C ARG A 222 -1.00 6.13 -16.26
N ARG A 223 -0.60 5.73 -15.04
CA ARG A 223 -0.24 6.61 -13.92
C ARG A 223 1.24 6.97 -13.92
N VAL A 224 2.04 6.36 -14.77
CA VAL A 224 3.44 6.73 -14.96
C VAL A 224 3.54 8.05 -15.70
N ALA A 225 4.39 8.94 -15.22
CA ALA A 225 4.62 10.23 -15.87
C ALA A 225 4.98 10.04 -17.36
N GLY A 226 4.40 10.85 -18.23
CA GLY A 226 4.61 10.75 -19.68
C GLY A 226 3.78 9.69 -20.40
N LEU A 227 3.11 8.78 -19.71
CA LEU A 227 2.20 7.79 -20.29
C LEU A 227 0.73 8.24 -20.17
N ASN A 228 -0.12 7.70 -21.03
CA ASN A 228 -1.56 7.89 -21.01
C ASN A 228 -2.29 6.54 -21.26
N ALA A 229 -3.61 6.55 -21.21
CA ALA A 229 -4.41 5.33 -21.37
C ALA A 229 -4.12 4.59 -22.70
N THR A 230 -3.88 5.31 -23.78
CA THR A 230 -3.58 4.70 -25.09
C THR A 230 -2.19 4.06 -25.10
N THR A 231 -1.18 4.78 -24.65
CA THR A 231 0.20 4.26 -24.61
C THR A 231 0.33 3.11 -23.63
N ALA A 232 -0.38 3.15 -22.49
CA ALA A 232 -0.41 2.06 -21.53
C ALA A 232 -1.02 0.77 -22.13
N LYS A 233 -2.15 0.86 -22.82
CA LYS A 233 -2.74 -0.27 -23.55
C LYS A 233 -1.80 -0.80 -24.64
N ASN A 234 -1.14 0.08 -25.37
CA ASN A 234 -0.20 -0.30 -26.44
C ASN A 234 1.05 -1.01 -25.88
N ILE A 235 1.55 -0.63 -24.70
CA ILE A 235 2.66 -1.33 -24.03
C ILE A 235 2.26 -2.77 -23.72
N VAL A 236 1.07 -2.99 -23.17
CA VAL A 236 0.58 -4.35 -22.86
C VAL A 236 0.38 -5.15 -24.13
N ALA A 237 -0.31 -4.60 -25.15
CA ALA A 237 -0.49 -5.25 -26.43
C ALA A 237 0.85 -5.63 -27.09
N TYR A 238 1.84 -4.73 -27.05
CA TYR A 238 3.16 -4.98 -27.61
C TYR A 238 3.87 -6.18 -26.94
N ARG A 239 3.84 -6.27 -25.59
CA ARG A 239 4.46 -7.42 -24.91
C ARG A 239 3.72 -8.73 -25.12
N GLU A 240 2.40 -8.70 -25.32
CA GLU A 240 1.59 -9.87 -25.65
C GLU A 240 1.91 -10.40 -27.06
N GLU A 241 2.17 -9.50 -28.01
CA GLU A 241 2.46 -9.84 -29.40
C GLU A 241 3.94 -10.22 -29.62
N HIS A 242 4.87 -9.49 -28.99
CA HIS A 242 6.32 -9.60 -29.24
C HIS A 242 7.11 -10.28 -28.11
N GLY A 243 6.43 -10.67 -27.02
CA GLY A 243 7.08 -11.19 -25.82
C GLY A 243 7.53 -10.10 -24.84
N ALA A 244 8.10 -10.53 -23.73
CA ALA A 244 8.55 -9.64 -22.66
C ALA A 244 9.62 -8.65 -23.14
N PHE A 245 9.56 -7.43 -22.58
CA PHE A 245 10.63 -6.45 -22.76
C PHE A 245 11.94 -6.96 -22.14
N THR A 246 13.01 -6.89 -22.87
CA THR A 246 14.38 -7.26 -22.43
C THR A 246 15.26 -6.03 -22.17
N ALA A 247 14.79 -4.84 -22.51
CA ALA A 247 15.47 -3.58 -22.23
C ALA A 247 14.44 -2.43 -22.15
N ARG A 248 14.68 -1.48 -21.27
CA ARG A 248 13.83 -0.29 -21.08
C ARG A 248 13.64 0.49 -22.39
N ARG A 249 14.70 0.62 -23.21
CA ARG A 249 14.65 1.34 -24.47
C ARG A 249 13.71 0.73 -25.52
N GLN A 250 13.34 -0.54 -25.40
CA GLN A 250 12.40 -1.19 -26.32
C GLN A 250 11.01 -0.58 -26.29
N VAL A 251 10.67 0.17 -25.24
CA VAL A 251 9.41 0.94 -25.13
C VAL A 251 9.25 1.92 -26.29
N LEU A 252 10.33 2.42 -26.87
CA LEU A 252 10.29 3.28 -28.08
C LEU A 252 9.73 2.60 -29.32
N LYS A 253 9.65 1.26 -29.33
CA LYS A 253 9.03 0.49 -30.41
C LYS A 253 7.51 0.41 -30.29
N VAL A 254 6.96 0.80 -29.14
CA VAL A 254 5.54 0.75 -28.87
C VAL A 254 4.80 1.84 -29.67
N PRO A 255 3.72 1.48 -30.41
CA PRO A 255 2.96 2.45 -31.18
C PRO A 255 2.45 3.65 -30.35
N LYS A 256 2.53 4.84 -30.92
CA LYS A 256 2.13 6.13 -30.30
C LYS A 256 2.96 6.57 -29.06
N LEU A 257 4.05 5.87 -28.76
CA LEU A 257 4.97 6.25 -27.70
C LEU A 257 6.22 6.87 -28.32
N GLY A 258 6.26 8.20 -28.32
CA GLY A 258 7.37 8.96 -28.90
C GLY A 258 8.51 9.21 -27.92
N GLN A 259 9.60 9.78 -28.42
CA GLN A 259 10.81 10.07 -27.65
C GLN A 259 10.54 10.90 -26.39
N ARG A 260 9.72 11.95 -26.49
CA ARG A 260 9.37 12.81 -25.35
C ARG A 260 8.63 12.05 -24.23
N ALA A 261 7.69 11.17 -24.59
CA ALA A 261 6.96 10.36 -23.63
C ALA A 261 7.91 9.35 -22.95
N TYR A 262 8.81 8.76 -23.71
CA TYR A 262 9.87 7.87 -23.19
C TYR A 262 10.78 8.62 -22.19
N GLU A 263 11.29 9.78 -22.54
CA GLU A 263 12.15 10.58 -21.65
C GLU A 263 11.46 10.92 -20.32
N GLN A 264 10.15 11.21 -20.34
CA GLN A 264 9.39 11.45 -19.11
C GLN A 264 9.15 10.18 -18.29
N ALA A 265 8.94 9.04 -18.94
CA ALA A 265 8.56 7.80 -18.27
C ALA A 265 9.75 6.92 -17.83
N ALA A 266 10.89 7.02 -18.53
CA ALA A 266 11.97 6.06 -18.45
C ALA A 266 12.54 5.85 -17.04
N GLY A 267 12.62 6.93 -16.24
CA GLY A 267 13.09 6.85 -14.86
C GLY A 267 12.18 6.04 -13.92
N PHE A 268 10.92 5.83 -14.30
CA PHE A 268 9.91 5.14 -13.49
C PHE A 268 9.59 3.72 -14.00
N LEU A 269 10.06 3.38 -15.20
CA LEU A 269 9.87 2.05 -15.78
C LEU A 269 11.03 1.12 -15.37
N ARG A 270 10.72 -0.13 -15.12
CA ARG A 270 11.68 -1.17 -14.72
C ARG A 270 11.58 -2.36 -15.65
N VAL A 271 12.73 -2.99 -15.93
CA VAL A 271 12.84 -4.27 -16.62
C VAL A 271 13.83 -5.14 -15.83
N PRO A 272 13.36 -5.87 -14.81
CA PRO A 272 14.25 -6.65 -13.92
C PRO A 272 15.08 -7.69 -14.64
N GLU A 273 14.62 -8.21 -15.77
CA GLU A 273 15.29 -9.23 -16.56
C GLU A 273 16.26 -8.66 -17.61
N SER A 274 16.44 -7.33 -17.65
CA SER A 274 17.34 -6.68 -18.62
C SER A 274 18.81 -7.05 -18.35
N PRO A 275 19.59 -7.35 -19.38
CA PRO A 275 21.05 -7.48 -19.26
C PRO A 275 21.73 -6.15 -18.88
N GLN A 276 21.10 -5.00 -19.18
CA GLN A 276 21.53 -3.70 -18.68
C GLN A 276 21.01 -3.51 -17.25
N VAL A 277 21.91 -3.68 -16.29
CA VAL A 277 21.57 -3.66 -14.85
C VAL A 277 20.89 -2.35 -14.42
N LEU A 278 21.22 -1.21 -15.05
CA LEU A 278 20.60 0.07 -14.74
C LEU A 278 19.11 0.14 -15.13
N ASP A 279 18.63 -0.74 -16.00
CA ASP A 279 17.20 -0.87 -16.33
C ASP A 279 16.37 -1.42 -15.15
N HIS A 280 17.01 -1.99 -14.12
CA HIS A 280 16.37 -2.44 -12.88
C HIS A 280 16.19 -1.29 -11.88
N THR A 281 16.84 -0.15 -12.11
CA THR A 281 16.96 0.95 -11.15
C THR A 281 16.08 2.15 -11.53
N GLY A 282 15.99 3.15 -10.65
CA GLY A 282 15.41 4.46 -10.95
C GLY A 282 16.36 5.42 -11.68
N VAL A 283 17.60 5.02 -11.97
CA VAL A 283 18.53 5.84 -12.73
C VAL A 283 17.96 6.09 -14.12
N HIS A 284 17.85 7.37 -14.50
CA HIS A 284 17.36 7.74 -15.82
C HIS A 284 18.38 7.35 -16.91
N PRO A 285 17.94 6.86 -18.10
CA PRO A 285 18.85 6.47 -19.17
C PRO A 285 19.88 7.53 -19.60
N GLU A 286 19.52 8.82 -19.51
CA GLU A 286 20.44 9.92 -19.76
C GLU A 286 21.62 9.99 -18.79
N SER A 287 21.43 9.41 -17.58
CA SER A 287 22.45 9.38 -16.53
C SER A 287 23.24 8.06 -16.48
N TYR A 288 23.05 7.14 -17.42
CA TYR A 288 23.75 5.86 -17.41
C TYR A 288 25.28 6.03 -17.52
N ALA A 289 25.74 6.89 -18.44
CA ALA A 289 27.15 7.18 -18.57
C ALA A 289 27.76 7.80 -17.29
N ALA A 290 27.02 8.68 -16.64
CA ALA A 290 27.43 9.27 -15.36
C ALA A 290 27.49 8.21 -14.24
N ALA A 291 26.52 7.30 -14.16
CA ALA A 291 26.50 6.20 -13.21
C ALA A 291 27.68 5.22 -13.42
N GLU A 292 27.98 4.86 -14.67
CA GLU A 292 29.12 4.02 -15.01
C GLU A 292 30.45 4.67 -14.65
N THR A 293 30.59 5.97 -14.94
CA THR A 293 31.77 6.77 -14.57
C THR A 293 31.92 6.80 -13.04
N LEU A 294 30.86 7.07 -12.31
CA LEU A 294 30.86 7.09 -10.84
C LEU A 294 31.31 5.74 -10.24
N LEU A 295 30.77 4.62 -10.76
CA LEU A 295 31.18 3.28 -10.33
C LEU A 295 32.67 3.06 -10.57
N GLY A 296 33.18 3.44 -11.74
CA GLY A 296 34.60 3.35 -12.09
C GLY A 296 35.50 4.17 -11.15
N LEU A 297 35.10 5.41 -10.81
CA LEU A 297 35.84 6.27 -9.85
C LEU A 297 35.91 5.66 -8.45
N CYS A 298 34.86 4.93 -8.05
CA CYS A 298 34.79 4.23 -6.76
C CYS A 298 35.33 2.81 -6.78
N GLY A 299 35.93 2.35 -7.92
CA GLY A 299 36.50 1.01 -8.06
C GLY A 299 35.49 -0.12 -8.21
N TYR A 300 34.31 0.19 -8.75
CA TYR A 300 33.25 -0.77 -9.04
C TYR A 300 32.96 -0.87 -10.54
N ARG A 301 32.25 -1.94 -10.91
CA ARG A 301 31.73 -2.18 -12.26
C ARG A 301 30.20 -2.30 -12.22
N LEU A 302 29.53 -2.20 -13.36
CA LEU A 302 28.06 -2.41 -13.46
C LEU A 302 27.61 -3.77 -12.90
N ALA A 303 28.41 -4.80 -13.03
CA ALA A 303 28.12 -6.13 -12.48
C ALA A 303 28.06 -6.17 -10.95
N ASP A 304 28.66 -5.17 -10.27
CA ASP A 304 28.68 -5.09 -8.81
C ASP A 304 27.42 -4.41 -8.24
N VAL A 305 26.55 -3.88 -9.11
CA VAL A 305 25.27 -3.26 -8.69
C VAL A 305 24.38 -4.29 -7.99
N GLY A 306 23.96 -3.98 -6.78
CA GLY A 306 23.30 -4.89 -5.85
C GLY A 306 24.17 -5.30 -4.64
N ALA A 307 25.48 -5.08 -4.70
CA ALA A 307 26.43 -5.36 -3.62
C ALA A 307 27.31 -4.13 -3.26
N LEU A 308 26.79 -2.92 -3.46
CA LEU A 308 27.53 -1.65 -3.32
C LEU A 308 27.48 -1.06 -1.92
N THR A 309 27.64 -1.85 -0.87
CA THR A 309 27.51 -1.42 0.54
C THR A 309 28.50 -0.32 0.92
N GLU A 310 29.70 -0.32 0.33
CA GLU A 310 30.76 0.66 0.62
C GLU A 310 30.77 1.85 -0.35
N LEU A 311 29.87 1.90 -1.34
CA LEU A 311 29.85 2.98 -2.32
C LEU A 311 29.78 4.38 -1.69
N PRO A 312 28.93 4.65 -0.67
CA PRO A 312 28.88 5.96 -0.04
C PRO A 312 30.22 6.32 0.63
N ALA A 313 30.88 5.38 1.34
CA ALA A 313 32.15 5.62 2.00
C ALA A 313 33.30 5.88 1.00
N ARG A 314 33.33 5.14 -0.10
CA ARG A 314 34.32 5.35 -1.18
C ARG A 314 34.11 6.67 -1.90
N LEU A 315 32.86 7.08 -2.10
CA LEU A 315 32.53 8.37 -2.69
C LEU A 315 32.97 9.52 -1.77
N GLU A 316 32.74 9.41 -0.47
CA GLU A 316 33.22 10.41 0.50
C GLU A 316 34.76 10.52 0.49
N ALA A 317 35.46 9.38 0.41
CA ALA A 317 36.93 9.35 0.31
C ALA A 317 37.46 9.98 -1.00
N TYR A 318 36.73 9.80 -2.12
CA TYR A 318 37.09 10.40 -3.39
C TYR A 318 36.79 11.91 -3.45
N GLY A 319 35.76 12.34 -2.76
CA GLY A 319 35.20 13.70 -2.72
C GLY A 319 33.98 13.86 -3.64
N PRO A 320 32.76 14.03 -3.07
CA PRO A 320 31.52 14.08 -3.82
C PRO A 320 31.47 15.19 -4.88
N ALA A 321 31.98 16.38 -4.56
CA ALA A 321 32.03 17.50 -5.51
C ALA A 321 32.92 17.18 -6.72
N ARG A 322 34.06 16.56 -6.49
CA ARG A 322 34.99 16.14 -7.54
C ARG A 322 34.42 15.02 -8.39
N ALA A 323 33.67 14.08 -7.77
CA ALA A 323 32.98 13.03 -8.48
C ALA A 323 31.85 13.60 -9.37
N ALA A 324 31.06 14.55 -8.88
CA ALA A 324 30.01 15.20 -9.66
C ALA A 324 30.58 15.91 -10.91
N GLU A 325 31.69 16.64 -10.74
CA GLU A 325 32.39 17.30 -11.84
C GLU A 325 32.91 16.27 -12.86
N ALA A 326 33.56 15.19 -12.42
CA ALA A 326 34.06 14.14 -13.28
C ALA A 326 32.96 13.38 -14.04
N CYS A 327 31.78 13.24 -13.43
CA CYS A 327 30.60 12.65 -14.07
C CYS A 327 29.80 13.65 -14.94
N GLY A 328 30.13 14.94 -14.91
CA GLY A 328 29.41 15.97 -15.66
C GLY A 328 27.99 16.23 -15.16
N ILE A 329 27.70 16.02 -13.88
CA ILE A 329 26.37 16.13 -13.29
C ILE A 329 26.38 17.03 -12.04
N GLY A 330 25.16 17.48 -11.63
CA GLY A 330 24.99 18.23 -10.40
C GLY A 330 25.01 17.34 -9.14
N MET A 331 25.30 17.94 -7.99
CA MET A 331 25.29 17.24 -6.69
C MET A 331 23.96 16.56 -6.35
N PRO A 332 22.77 17.15 -6.63
CA PRO A 332 21.51 16.47 -6.42
C PRO A 332 21.41 15.16 -7.23
N THR A 333 21.73 15.22 -8.53
CA THR A 333 21.72 14.05 -9.43
C THR A 333 22.72 12.99 -8.97
N LEU A 334 23.91 13.37 -8.51
CA LEU A 334 24.88 12.44 -7.94
C LEU A 334 24.31 11.67 -6.75
N ARG A 335 23.69 12.39 -5.81
CA ARG A 335 23.06 11.76 -4.62
C ARG A 335 21.94 10.81 -5.01
N ASP A 336 21.13 11.17 -5.98
CA ASP A 336 20.04 10.32 -6.48
C ASP A 336 20.59 9.05 -7.13
N ILE A 337 21.61 9.15 -7.98
CA ILE A 337 22.27 8.00 -8.59
C ILE A 337 22.87 7.09 -7.52
N VAL A 338 23.58 7.61 -6.52
CA VAL A 338 24.17 6.81 -5.44
C VAL A 338 23.09 6.05 -4.66
N ARG A 339 21.99 6.73 -4.33
CA ARG A 339 20.85 6.11 -3.62
C ARG A 339 20.26 4.95 -4.42
N GLU A 340 20.05 5.13 -5.71
CA GLU A 340 19.51 4.11 -6.61
C GLU A 340 20.48 2.94 -6.83
N LEU A 341 21.78 3.20 -6.93
CA LEU A 341 22.79 2.16 -7.09
C LEU A 341 22.99 1.32 -5.82
N CYS A 342 22.91 1.93 -4.64
CA CYS A 342 23.02 1.22 -3.37
C CYS A 342 21.84 0.28 -3.11
N LYS A 343 20.66 0.60 -3.63
CA LYS A 343 19.44 -0.19 -3.48
C LYS A 343 18.72 -0.28 -4.83
N PRO A 344 19.25 -1.04 -5.79
CA PRO A 344 18.68 -1.15 -7.12
C PRO A 344 17.26 -1.75 -7.07
N GLY A 345 16.34 -1.17 -7.81
CA GLY A 345 14.93 -1.64 -7.85
C GLY A 345 14.19 -1.48 -6.51
N ARG A 346 14.64 -0.58 -5.65
CA ARG A 346 14.04 -0.34 -4.35
C ARG A 346 12.56 0.00 -4.47
N ASP A 347 11.74 -0.78 -3.76
CA ASP A 347 10.38 -0.42 -3.44
C ASP A 347 10.37 0.29 -2.06
N PRO A 348 9.99 1.57 -1.97
CA PRO A 348 9.99 2.28 -0.69
C PRO A 348 9.06 1.66 0.35
N ARG A 349 8.11 0.82 -0.07
CA ARG A 349 7.20 0.09 0.82
C ARG A 349 7.87 -1.06 1.57
N ASP A 350 8.99 -1.60 1.05
CA ASP A 350 9.73 -2.69 1.70
C ASP A 350 10.42 -2.24 3.00
N GLU A 351 10.62 -0.93 3.19
CA GLU A 351 11.18 -0.34 4.41
C GLU A 351 10.13 -0.08 5.50
N LEU A 352 8.86 -0.20 5.15
CA LEU A 352 7.76 -0.05 6.10
C LEU A 352 7.55 -1.36 6.88
N PRO A 353 7.03 -1.28 8.11
CA PRO A 353 6.67 -2.47 8.88
C PRO A 353 5.71 -3.35 8.08
N GLN A 354 6.01 -4.65 8.02
CA GLN A 354 5.14 -5.59 7.31
C GLN A 354 3.76 -5.68 7.99
N PRO A 355 2.69 -5.90 7.22
CA PRO A 355 1.35 -6.04 7.77
C PRO A 355 1.29 -7.15 8.82
N ALA A 356 0.60 -6.89 9.92
CA ALA A 356 0.38 -7.88 10.97
C ALA A 356 -0.61 -8.95 10.50
N LEU A 357 -0.10 -10.07 9.99
CA LEU A 357 -0.90 -11.25 9.68
C LEU A 357 -1.31 -11.96 10.97
N ARG A 358 -2.56 -12.39 11.05
CA ARG A 358 -3.16 -13.01 12.23
C ARG A 358 -3.37 -14.50 12.00
N THR A 359 -3.20 -15.29 13.04
CA THR A 359 -3.52 -16.72 13.06
C THR A 359 -4.71 -17.02 13.96
N ASP A 360 -4.97 -16.16 14.93
CA ASP A 360 -6.07 -16.27 15.89
C ASP A 360 -6.73 -14.92 16.17
N VAL A 361 -8.00 -14.91 16.54
CA VAL A 361 -8.66 -13.77 17.19
C VAL A 361 -8.39 -13.85 18.67
N LEU A 362 -7.79 -12.80 19.22
CA LEU A 362 -7.78 -12.58 20.66
C LEU A 362 -9.15 -12.03 21.05
N GLU A 363 -9.82 -12.73 21.98
CA GLU A 363 -11.01 -12.17 22.63
C GLU A 363 -10.60 -11.28 23.81
N LEU A 364 -11.51 -10.38 24.22
CA LEU A 364 -11.25 -9.47 25.36
C LEU A 364 -10.82 -10.21 26.62
N LYS A 365 -11.39 -11.40 26.84
CA LYS A 365 -11.09 -12.30 27.97
C LYS A 365 -9.68 -12.91 27.93
N ASP A 366 -9.07 -12.97 26.75
CA ASP A 366 -7.73 -13.56 26.55
C ASP A 366 -6.61 -12.56 26.87
N LEU A 367 -6.97 -11.26 26.97
CA LEU A 367 -6.04 -10.21 27.28
C LEU A 367 -5.66 -10.21 28.76
N LYS A 368 -4.37 -10.21 29.04
CA LYS A 368 -3.83 -10.12 30.39
C LYS A 368 -2.97 -8.86 30.54
N PRO A 369 -3.03 -8.18 31.69
CA PRO A 369 -2.10 -7.08 31.99
C PRO A 369 -0.66 -7.52 31.80
N GLY A 370 0.16 -6.67 31.16
CA GLY A 370 1.55 -6.96 30.79
C GLY A 370 1.72 -7.68 29.46
N MET A 371 0.66 -8.14 28.79
CA MET A 371 0.74 -8.78 27.47
C MET A 371 1.16 -7.76 26.42
N VAL A 372 2.22 -8.07 25.67
CA VAL A 372 2.75 -7.23 24.60
C VAL A 372 2.14 -7.68 23.27
N LEU A 373 1.55 -6.74 22.55
CA LEU A 373 0.86 -6.97 21.29
C LEU A 373 1.33 -5.95 20.25
N THR A 374 1.25 -6.33 18.98
CA THR A 374 1.40 -5.41 17.87
C THR A 374 0.01 -4.94 17.44
N GLY A 375 -0.16 -3.65 17.28
CA GLY A 375 -1.42 -3.07 16.84
C GLY A 375 -1.24 -1.98 15.80
N THR A 376 -2.34 -1.60 15.16
CA THR A 376 -2.38 -0.52 14.17
C THR A 376 -3.11 0.69 14.75
N VAL A 377 -2.52 1.86 14.62
CA VAL A 377 -3.13 3.13 15.04
C VAL A 377 -4.36 3.42 14.16
N ARG A 378 -5.53 3.43 14.79
CA ARG A 378 -6.82 3.70 14.12
C ARG A 378 -7.21 5.17 14.16
N ASN A 379 -6.97 5.81 15.29
CA ASN A 379 -7.32 7.22 15.49
C ASN A 379 -6.37 7.89 16.48
N VAL A 380 -6.10 9.18 16.26
CA VAL A 380 -5.26 10.02 17.12
C VAL A 380 -6.08 11.24 17.52
N ILE A 381 -6.29 11.39 18.83
CA ILE A 381 -7.09 12.46 19.42
C ILE A 381 -6.31 13.16 20.53
N ASP A 382 -6.79 14.31 21.01
CA ASP A 382 -6.06 15.17 21.96
C ASP A 382 -5.56 14.46 23.22
N PHE A 383 -6.34 13.52 23.76
CA PHE A 383 -6.01 12.83 25.00
C PHE A 383 -5.38 11.43 24.81
N GLY A 384 -5.22 10.95 23.57
CA GLY A 384 -4.61 9.63 23.34
C GLY A 384 -4.73 9.08 21.95
N VAL A 385 -4.41 7.81 21.82
CA VAL A 385 -4.34 7.06 20.57
C VAL A 385 -5.19 5.80 20.69
N PHE A 386 -6.07 5.58 19.73
CA PHE A 386 -6.80 4.31 19.59
C PHE A 386 -6.01 3.35 18.72
N VAL A 387 -5.76 2.16 19.25
CA VAL A 387 -4.96 1.12 18.60
C VAL A 387 -5.78 -0.16 18.48
N ASP A 388 -5.90 -0.66 17.26
CA ASP A 388 -6.44 -1.99 16.97
C ASP A 388 -5.38 -3.04 17.27
N ILE A 389 -5.59 -3.82 18.31
CA ILE A 389 -4.70 -4.89 18.77
C ILE A 389 -5.18 -6.29 18.37
N GLY A 390 -6.18 -6.37 17.47
CA GLY A 390 -6.71 -7.65 17.02
C GLY A 390 -7.87 -8.22 17.82
N VAL A 391 -8.35 -7.50 18.83
CA VAL A 391 -9.64 -7.77 19.49
C VAL A 391 -10.72 -6.88 18.87
N HIS A 392 -11.99 -7.23 19.02
CA HIS A 392 -13.12 -6.48 18.42
C HIS A 392 -13.34 -5.08 19.01
N GLN A 393 -12.39 -4.58 19.78
CA GLN A 393 -12.41 -3.30 20.45
C GLN A 393 -11.03 -2.65 20.40
N ASP A 394 -10.98 -1.39 19.98
CA ASP A 394 -9.75 -0.63 20.02
C ASP A 394 -9.30 -0.36 21.46
N GLY A 395 -8.02 -0.54 21.72
CA GLY A 395 -7.41 -0.15 22.98
C GLY A 395 -7.02 1.32 22.97
N LEU A 396 -7.11 1.98 24.11
CA LEU A 396 -6.71 3.37 24.29
C LEU A 396 -5.32 3.45 24.92
N VAL A 397 -4.42 4.11 24.23
CA VAL A 397 -3.14 4.58 24.79
C VAL A 397 -3.33 6.04 25.17
N HIS A 398 -3.41 6.33 26.47
CA HIS A 398 -3.52 7.72 26.96
C HIS A 398 -2.26 8.52 26.56
N ILE A 399 -2.38 9.83 26.35
CA ILE A 399 -1.26 10.69 25.93
C ILE A 399 0.00 10.53 26.80
N SER A 400 -0.16 10.34 28.11
CA SER A 400 0.92 10.09 29.04
C SER A 400 1.62 8.73 28.87
N GLN A 401 1.03 7.82 28.11
CA GLN A 401 1.50 6.45 27.85
C GLN A 401 2.02 6.24 26.42
N VAL A 402 2.00 7.29 25.59
CA VAL A 402 2.44 7.21 24.19
C VAL A 402 3.94 7.15 24.07
N CYS A 403 4.67 8.00 24.80
CA CYS A 403 6.14 8.00 24.79
C CYS A 403 6.73 8.45 26.14
N ASN A 404 8.06 8.30 26.28
CA ASN A 404 8.77 8.64 27.50
C ASN A 404 9.01 10.14 27.67
N LYS A 405 8.85 10.93 26.62
CA LYS A 405 9.01 12.40 26.62
C LYS A 405 7.63 13.06 26.74
N PHE A 406 7.60 14.29 27.27
CA PHE A 406 6.38 15.08 27.26
C PHE A 406 6.06 15.53 25.83
N ILE A 407 4.83 15.25 25.39
CA ILE A 407 4.27 15.69 24.11
C ILE A 407 2.98 16.50 24.37
N LYS A 408 2.75 17.52 23.57
CA LYS A 408 1.54 18.34 23.66
C LYS A 408 0.33 17.66 23.00
N HIS A 409 0.59 16.93 21.92
CA HIS A 409 -0.43 16.19 21.18
C HIS A 409 0.14 14.83 20.73
N PRO A 410 -0.64 13.73 20.77
CA PRO A 410 -0.17 12.40 20.39
C PRO A 410 0.33 12.28 18.94
N SER A 411 -0.16 13.13 18.02
CA SER A 411 0.30 13.18 16.64
C SER A 411 1.78 13.58 16.45
N GLU A 412 2.41 14.10 17.50
CA GLU A 412 3.86 14.36 17.51
C GLU A 412 4.67 13.05 17.54
N ALA A 413 4.07 11.97 18.04
CA ALA A 413 4.72 10.68 18.19
C ALA A 413 4.24 9.64 17.17
N VAL A 414 2.95 9.60 16.85
CA VAL A 414 2.34 8.57 15.98
C VAL A 414 1.34 9.17 15.00
N SER A 415 1.10 8.44 13.92
CA SER A 415 0.09 8.78 12.90
C SER A 415 -0.90 7.64 12.72
N VAL A 416 -2.08 7.94 12.19
CA VAL A 416 -3.06 6.93 11.79
C VAL A 416 -2.43 6.00 10.75
N GLY A 417 -2.59 4.69 10.95
CA GLY A 417 -2.00 3.65 10.13
C GLY A 417 -0.64 3.15 10.59
N ASP A 418 0.01 3.81 11.56
CA ASP A 418 1.28 3.33 12.12
C ASP A 418 1.08 1.98 12.82
N ILE A 419 2.03 1.06 12.61
CA ILE A 419 2.11 -0.20 13.36
C ILE A 419 2.94 0.05 14.60
N VAL A 420 2.34 -0.19 15.78
CA VAL A 420 2.94 0.10 17.07
C VAL A 420 2.93 -1.13 17.98
N ARG A 421 3.93 -1.25 18.84
CA ARG A 421 3.92 -2.25 19.91
C ARG A 421 3.33 -1.62 21.17
N VAL A 422 2.40 -2.32 21.79
CA VAL A 422 1.70 -1.88 22.99
C VAL A 422 1.68 -2.99 24.03
N ALA A 423 1.69 -2.61 25.29
CA ALA A 423 1.42 -3.55 26.38
C ALA A 423 0.06 -3.23 27.01
N VAL A 424 -0.67 -4.29 27.37
CA VAL A 424 -1.95 -4.19 28.04
C VAL A 424 -1.71 -3.73 29.49
N LEU A 425 -2.30 -2.59 29.89
CA LEU A 425 -2.28 -2.12 31.27
C LEU A 425 -3.45 -2.70 32.06
N GLU A 426 -4.66 -2.57 31.52
CA GLU A 426 -5.89 -2.96 32.18
C GLU A 426 -6.94 -3.32 31.15
N VAL A 427 -7.80 -4.29 31.50
CA VAL A 427 -8.96 -4.69 30.70
C VAL A 427 -10.19 -4.62 31.57
N ASP A 428 -11.13 -3.72 31.24
CA ASP A 428 -12.47 -3.64 31.85
C ASP A 428 -13.49 -4.34 30.95
N GLU A 429 -13.74 -5.61 31.22
CA GLU A 429 -14.69 -6.43 30.44
C GLU A 429 -16.12 -5.88 30.50
N LYS A 430 -16.53 -5.28 31.63
CA LYS A 430 -17.90 -4.76 31.80
C LYS A 430 -18.14 -3.52 30.95
N ARG A 431 -17.15 -2.65 30.87
CA ARG A 431 -17.21 -1.41 30.07
C ARG A 431 -16.65 -1.57 28.69
N LYS A 432 -16.13 -2.77 28.38
CA LYS A 432 -15.43 -3.09 27.11
C LYS A 432 -14.33 -2.05 26.82
N ARG A 433 -13.49 -1.75 27.80
CA ARG A 433 -12.37 -0.81 27.68
C ARG A 433 -11.05 -1.52 27.87
N ILE A 434 -10.08 -1.20 27.02
CA ILE A 434 -8.72 -1.72 27.07
C ILE A 434 -7.80 -0.52 27.20
N SER A 435 -7.03 -0.48 28.29
CA SER A 435 -5.97 0.53 28.49
C SER A 435 -4.65 -0.05 28.09
N LEU A 436 -3.93 0.66 27.24
CA LEU A 436 -2.66 0.26 26.66
C LEU A 436 -1.54 1.26 27.00
N THR A 437 -0.31 0.81 26.92
CA THR A 437 0.88 1.66 26.97
C THR A 437 1.86 1.32 25.84
N MET A 438 2.52 2.33 25.32
CA MET A 438 3.67 2.21 24.41
C MET A 438 5.00 2.41 25.15
N ARG A 439 4.95 2.81 26.44
CA ARG A 439 6.14 3.09 27.26
C ARG A 439 6.72 1.80 27.82
N GLY A 440 8.04 1.66 27.68
CA GLY A 440 8.76 0.52 28.28
C GLY A 440 8.44 -0.83 27.64
N VAL A 441 7.83 -0.86 26.46
CA VAL A 441 7.55 -2.09 25.73
C VAL A 441 8.84 -2.56 25.04
N PRO A 442 9.33 -3.80 25.31
CA PRO A 442 10.56 -4.30 24.69
C PRO A 442 10.41 -4.35 23.16
N GLY A 443 11.33 -3.71 22.43
CA GLY A 443 11.47 -3.80 20.99
C GLY A 443 12.69 -4.64 20.62
N ASP A 444 12.69 -5.27 19.44
CA ASP A 444 13.90 -5.83 18.86
C ASP A 444 14.80 -4.67 18.40
N GLY A 445 15.79 -4.31 19.24
CA GLY A 445 16.66 -3.17 19.02
C GLY A 445 16.27 -1.94 19.85
N GLU A 446 17.22 -1.46 20.63
CA GLU A 446 17.18 -0.33 21.58
C GLU A 446 16.64 0.99 21.01
N THR A 447 15.35 1.08 20.67
CA THR A 447 14.67 2.37 20.53
C THR A 447 13.17 2.13 20.69
N GLY A 448 12.66 2.41 21.88
CA GLY A 448 11.26 2.88 21.95
C GLY A 448 11.12 4.10 21.05
N PRO A 449 9.89 4.46 20.57
CA PRO A 449 9.72 5.53 19.61
C PRO A 449 10.43 6.79 20.13
N ASP A 450 11.62 7.06 19.58
CA ASP A 450 12.28 8.32 19.75
C ASP A 450 11.36 9.34 19.08
N CYS A 451 10.76 10.22 19.87
CA CYS A 451 9.94 11.32 19.39
C CYS A 451 10.82 12.30 18.58
N GLN A 452 11.24 11.87 17.44
CA GLN A 452 11.86 12.70 16.41
C GLN A 452 11.23 12.35 15.08
N LYS A 453 9.97 12.80 14.86
CA LYS A 453 9.63 13.26 13.52
C LYS A 453 10.36 14.58 13.32
N THR A 454 11.60 14.52 12.84
CA THR A 454 12.21 15.65 12.14
C THR A 454 11.23 16.13 11.08
N ALA A 455 10.83 17.40 11.20
CA ALA A 455 10.06 18.10 10.20
C ALA A 455 10.67 17.86 8.80
N ARG A 456 9.91 17.28 7.90
CA ARG A 456 10.12 17.30 6.44
C ARG A 456 8.77 17.45 5.77
#